data_6f18d7c14c8c1c3ec76a6f73e4a4d5b2
#
_entry.id   6f18d7c14c8c1c3ec76a6f73e4a4d5b2
#
_cell.length_a   1.000
_cell.length_b   1.000
_cell.length_c   1.000
_cell.angle_alpha   90.00
_cell.angle_beta   90.00
_cell.angle_gamma   90.00
#
_symmetry.space_group_name_H-M   'P 1'
#
loop_
_entity.id
_entity.type
_entity.pdbx_description
1 polymer ?
#
loop_
_entity_poly.entity_id
_entity_poly.type
_entity_poly.pdbx_seq_one_letter_code
_entity_poly.pdbx_strand_id
1 'polypeptide(L)'
;MVKGTVYESLSFFSPTLERDLKYSIYLPAEYEKDSRRYSTIYLLHGHSGNEVSWLRKGHVDQTLDIMINSGEIPPFVVVMPDAQNSWYVDSPVGEKYETAIIKDLIGFIEGHYKVRNTRGDRFVAGLSMGGYGALKLAFKHPDMFLSAASLSGGIMRDVPPETDVDINGDVIHIREDYYHDVFGDPFDPDFWEKENVFNWVDNVKNSGFTLPVYLSCGNEDYFYLYLGATELYHELRLAKIESVLYIRDGDHNWLLWQEDIKEVLRFFKRALDLY
;
A
#
# COMPACT_ATOMS: atom_id res chain seq x y z
N MET A 1 -19.34 18.01 12.05
CA MET A 1 -18.72 16.95 11.25
C MET A 1 -19.17 15.61 11.80
N VAL A 2 -19.76 14.76 10.95
CA VAL A 2 -20.14 13.39 11.35
C VAL A 2 -18.88 12.54 11.24
N LYS A 3 -18.61 11.69 12.24
CA LYS A 3 -17.40 10.86 12.28
C LYS A 3 -17.72 9.43 11.88
N GLY A 4 -16.79 8.82 11.14
CA GLY A 4 -16.77 7.39 10.93
C GLY A 4 -16.45 6.62 12.22
N THR A 5 -16.53 5.32 12.15
CA THR A 5 -16.18 4.43 13.27
C THR A 5 -14.89 3.71 12.95
N VAL A 6 -13.98 3.71 13.91
CA VAL A 6 -12.71 2.98 13.82
C VAL A 6 -12.76 1.79 14.78
N TYR A 7 -12.39 0.62 14.28
CA TYR A 7 -12.09 -0.55 15.11
C TYR A 7 -10.61 -0.89 14.95
N GLU A 8 -9.87 -0.74 16.03
CA GLU A 8 -8.43 -1.04 16.08
C GLU A 8 -8.16 -2.48 16.47
N SER A 9 -7.13 -3.07 15.91
CA SER A 9 -6.52 -4.34 16.30
C SER A 9 -7.54 -5.50 16.38
N LEU A 10 -8.47 -5.55 15.44
CA LEU A 10 -9.27 -6.73 15.21
C LEU A 10 -8.39 -7.85 14.66
N SER A 11 -8.85 -9.09 14.76
CA SER A 11 -8.17 -10.24 14.14
C SER A 11 -9.14 -11.23 13.52
N PHE A 12 -8.62 -12.00 12.58
CA PHE A 12 -9.27 -13.18 12.05
C PHE A 12 -8.23 -14.28 11.78
N PHE A 13 -8.64 -15.52 11.83
CA PHE A 13 -7.73 -16.63 11.52
C PHE A 13 -7.40 -16.65 10.02
N SER A 14 -6.12 -16.55 9.67
CA SER A 14 -5.61 -16.69 8.31
C SER A 14 -5.19 -18.15 8.07
N PRO A 15 -5.85 -18.88 7.18
CA PRO A 15 -5.43 -20.22 6.83
C PRO A 15 -4.03 -20.27 6.20
N THR A 16 -3.63 -19.23 5.48
CA THR A 16 -2.31 -19.14 4.85
C THR A 16 -1.18 -18.98 5.87
N LEU A 17 -1.41 -18.19 6.93
CA LEU A 17 -0.43 -17.96 8.00
C LEU A 17 -0.55 -18.95 9.16
N GLU A 18 -1.60 -19.78 9.17
CA GLU A 18 -1.94 -20.71 10.26
C GLU A 18 -2.05 -20.05 11.65
N ARG A 19 -2.37 -18.74 11.66
CA ARG A 19 -2.55 -17.90 12.85
C ARG A 19 -3.45 -16.73 12.59
N ASP A 20 -3.77 -15.99 13.64
CA ASP A 20 -4.53 -14.75 13.53
C ASP A 20 -3.73 -13.67 12.79
N LEU A 21 -4.36 -13.04 11.79
CA LEU A 21 -3.90 -11.82 11.13
C LEU A 21 -4.67 -10.64 11.72
N LYS A 22 -3.93 -9.65 12.22
CA LYS A 22 -4.51 -8.43 12.77
C LYS A 22 -4.81 -7.40 11.68
N TYR A 23 -5.85 -6.63 11.90
CA TYR A 23 -6.19 -5.49 11.05
C TYR A 23 -6.95 -4.43 11.85
N SER A 24 -6.87 -3.18 11.40
CA SER A 24 -7.77 -2.11 11.82
C SER A 24 -8.67 -1.74 10.64
N ILE A 25 -9.85 -1.19 10.93
CA ILE A 25 -10.80 -0.81 9.90
C ILE A 25 -11.47 0.52 10.24
N TYR A 26 -11.58 1.39 9.23
CA TYR A 26 -12.41 2.58 9.27
C TYR A 26 -13.70 2.31 8.48
N LEU A 27 -14.83 2.58 9.11
CA LEU A 27 -16.16 2.52 8.53
C LEU A 27 -16.74 3.93 8.46
N PRO A 28 -17.23 4.39 7.28
CA PRO A 28 -17.77 5.74 7.15
C PRO A 28 -19.04 5.94 8.00
N ALA A 29 -19.33 7.16 8.34
CA ALA A 29 -20.40 7.53 9.29
C ALA A 29 -21.81 6.98 8.94
N GLU A 30 -22.09 6.73 7.67
CA GLU A 30 -23.37 6.19 7.20
C GLU A 30 -23.39 4.65 7.17
N TYR A 31 -22.26 3.99 7.50
CA TYR A 31 -22.12 2.55 7.33
C TYR A 31 -23.21 1.72 8.01
N GLU A 32 -23.62 2.07 9.24
CA GLU A 32 -24.66 1.35 9.97
C GLU A 32 -26.07 1.79 9.60
N LYS A 33 -26.23 2.95 8.96
CA LYS A 33 -27.52 3.58 8.70
C LYS A 33 -28.18 3.09 7.42
N ASP A 34 -27.44 2.55 6.48
CA ASP A 34 -27.95 2.08 5.20
C ASP A 34 -27.44 0.68 4.83
N SER A 35 -27.99 0.12 3.75
CA SER A 35 -27.65 -1.19 3.23
C SER A 35 -26.70 -1.15 2.04
N ARG A 36 -26.21 0.03 1.66
CA ARG A 36 -25.27 0.15 0.53
C ARG A 36 -23.96 -0.54 0.81
N ARG A 37 -23.31 -0.96 -0.25
CA ARG A 37 -21.96 -1.51 -0.19
C ARG A 37 -20.95 -0.45 -0.64
N TYR A 38 -19.79 -0.44 -0.03
CA TYR A 38 -18.75 0.58 -0.17
C TYR A 38 -17.56 0.05 -0.96
N SER A 39 -16.89 0.93 -1.69
CA SER A 39 -15.57 0.65 -2.23
C SER A 39 -14.54 0.58 -1.09
N THR A 40 -13.51 -0.23 -1.24
CA THR A 40 -12.55 -0.56 -0.18
C THR A 40 -11.14 -0.14 -0.56
N ILE A 41 -10.44 0.48 0.38
CA ILE A 41 -9.01 0.77 0.28
C ILE A 41 -8.26 -0.12 1.26
N TYR A 42 -7.34 -0.94 0.76
CA TYR A 42 -6.36 -1.66 1.57
C TYR A 42 -5.14 -0.76 1.73
N LEU A 43 -4.89 -0.29 2.96
CA LEU A 43 -3.89 0.74 3.26
C LEU A 43 -2.74 0.14 4.07
N LEU A 44 -1.61 -0.03 3.43
CA LEU A 44 -0.48 -0.81 3.90
C LEU A 44 0.53 0.06 4.68
N HIS A 45 1.01 -0.45 5.82
CA HIS A 45 2.02 0.22 6.64
C HIS A 45 3.44 0.01 6.12
N GLY A 46 4.38 0.84 6.57
CA GLY A 46 5.81 0.71 6.29
C GLY A 46 6.51 -0.23 7.27
N HIS A 47 7.82 -0.44 7.06
CA HIS A 47 8.68 -1.24 7.94
C HIS A 47 8.57 -0.78 9.41
N SER A 48 8.58 -1.73 10.32
CA SER A 48 8.37 -1.50 11.77
C SER A 48 7.02 -0.87 12.13
N GLY A 49 6.07 -0.85 11.19
CA GLY A 49 4.69 -0.45 11.41
C GLY A 49 3.80 -1.64 11.78
N ASN A 50 2.51 -1.36 11.90
CA ASN A 50 1.46 -2.34 12.16
C ASN A 50 0.07 -1.78 11.74
N GLU A 51 -0.99 -2.50 12.07
CA GLU A 51 -2.38 -2.18 11.73
C GLU A 51 -2.91 -0.85 12.28
N VAL A 52 -2.26 -0.25 13.27
CA VAL A 52 -2.69 1.04 13.84
C VAL A 52 -1.83 2.23 13.38
N SER A 53 -0.79 2.00 12.60
CA SER A 53 0.18 3.04 12.22
C SER A 53 -0.47 4.19 11.46
N TRP A 54 -1.32 3.91 10.48
CA TRP A 54 -2.04 4.92 9.72
C TRP A 54 -3.04 5.71 10.56
N LEU A 55 -3.62 5.10 11.59
CA LEU A 55 -4.54 5.77 12.51
C LEU A 55 -3.78 6.67 13.49
N ARG A 56 -2.78 6.12 14.19
CA ARG A 56 -2.13 6.81 15.32
C ARG A 56 -1.06 7.81 14.92
N LYS A 57 -0.38 7.57 13.78
CA LYS A 57 0.65 8.45 13.24
C LYS A 57 0.16 9.21 12.00
N GLY A 58 -0.63 8.56 11.16
CA GLY A 58 -1.15 9.12 9.91
C GLY A 58 -2.45 9.92 10.06
N HIS A 59 -3.19 9.75 11.17
CA HIS A 59 -4.49 10.39 11.41
C HIS A 59 -5.47 10.24 10.24
N VAL A 60 -5.40 9.08 9.56
CA VAL A 60 -6.14 8.85 8.31
C VAL A 60 -7.66 8.86 8.51
N ASP A 61 -8.15 8.44 9.69
CA ASP A 61 -9.54 8.51 10.09
C ASP A 61 -10.08 9.95 10.06
N GLN A 62 -9.31 10.91 10.59
CA GLN A 62 -9.67 12.32 10.59
C GLN A 62 -9.66 12.89 9.16
N THR A 63 -8.68 12.51 8.36
CA THR A 63 -8.60 12.91 6.95
C THR A 63 -9.80 12.40 6.16
N LEU A 64 -10.18 11.13 6.35
CA LEU A 64 -11.36 10.53 5.74
C LEU A 64 -12.64 11.25 6.17
N ASP A 65 -12.81 11.50 7.46
CA ASP A 65 -13.96 12.24 7.98
C ASP A 65 -14.10 13.62 7.33
N ILE A 66 -12.99 14.37 7.25
CA ILE A 66 -12.98 15.72 6.66
C ILE A 66 -13.39 15.65 5.18
N MET A 67 -12.73 14.80 4.40
CA MET A 67 -12.92 14.75 2.95
C MET A 67 -14.27 14.14 2.54
N ILE A 68 -14.79 13.19 3.31
CA ILE A 68 -16.14 12.62 3.07
C ILE A 68 -17.22 13.66 3.43
N ASN A 69 -17.11 14.34 4.59
CA ASN A 69 -18.09 15.35 5.00
C ASN A 69 -18.12 16.57 4.07
N SER A 70 -17.00 16.94 3.47
CA SER A 70 -16.93 18.01 2.47
C SER A 70 -17.47 17.61 1.10
N GLY A 71 -17.72 16.32 0.87
CA GLY A 71 -18.11 15.78 -0.43
C GLY A 71 -16.95 15.70 -1.43
N GLU A 72 -15.72 15.85 -0.96
CA GLU A 72 -14.52 15.80 -1.80
C GLU A 72 -14.23 14.39 -2.30
N ILE A 73 -14.51 13.38 -1.47
CA ILE A 73 -14.43 11.97 -1.82
C ILE A 73 -15.69 11.22 -1.43
N PRO A 74 -16.03 10.11 -2.11
CA PRO A 74 -17.09 9.23 -1.66
C PRO A 74 -16.69 8.52 -0.35
N PRO A 75 -17.65 7.99 0.39
CA PRO A 75 -17.34 7.18 1.56
C PRO A 75 -16.67 5.86 1.16
N PHE A 76 -15.47 5.64 1.65
CA PHE A 76 -14.70 4.40 1.54
C PHE A 76 -14.70 3.63 2.87
N VAL A 77 -14.65 2.31 2.79
CA VAL A 77 -14.16 1.47 3.88
C VAL A 77 -12.64 1.38 3.72
N VAL A 78 -11.88 1.57 4.80
CA VAL A 78 -10.41 1.49 4.75
C VAL A 78 -9.94 0.41 5.70
N VAL A 79 -9.18 -0.55 5.18
CA VAL A 79 -8.65 -1.71 5.90
C VAL A 79 -7.14 -1.58 6.00
N MET A 80 -6.62 -1.67 7.20
CA MET A 80 -5.20 -1.53 7.52
C MET A 80 -4.70 -2.83 8.16
N PRO A 81 -4.10 -3.74 7.39
CA PRO A 81 -3.57 -5.00 7.94
C PRO A 81 -2.24 -4.80 8.66
N ASP A 82 -1.93 -5.70 9.61
CA ASP A 82 -0.58 -5.92 10.12
C ASP A 82 0.12 -6.97 9.24
N ALA A 83 1.11 -6.55 8.51
CA ALA A 83 1.93 -7.45 7.69
C ALA A 83 3.35 -7.61 8.25
N GLN A 84 3.60 -7.17 9.49
CA GLN A 84 4.93 -7.17 10.08
C GLN A 84 5.98 -6.53 9.14
N ASN A 85 7.19 -7.06 9.07
CA ASN A 85 8.24 -6.60 8.14
C ASN A 85 8.36 -7.50 6.90
N SER A 86 7.25 -8.07 6.45
CA SER A 86 7.21 -9.10 5.39
C SER A 86 7.44 -8.58 3.97
N TRP A 87 7.55 -7.28 3.77
CA TRP A 87 7.55 -6.66 2.44
C TRP A 87 6.36 -7.11 1.57
N TYR A 88 5.31 -7.64 2.21
CA TYR A 88 4.11 -8.13 1.50
C TYR A 88 4.40 -9.20 0.45
N VAL A 89 5.46 -9.99 0.63
CA VAL A 89 5.83 -11.11 -0.24
C VAL A 89 5.49 -12.46 0.40
N ASP A 90 5.46 -13.50 -0.41
CA ASP A 90 5.46 -14.88 0.06
C ASP A 90 6.92 -15.34 0.23
N SER A 91 7.49 -15.06 1.39
CA SER A 91 8.91 -15.31 1.67
C SER A 91 9.27 -16.79 1.50
N PRO A 92 10.43 -17.12 0.91
CA PRO A 92 10.94 -18.48 0.83
C PRO A 92 11.41 -19.04 2.18
N VAL A 93 11.70 -18.16 3.14
CA VAL A 93 12.21 -18.49 4.48
C VAL A 93 11.25 -18.10 5.60
N GLY A 94 10.19 -17.38 5.29
CA GLY A 94 9.23 -16.82 6.24
C GLY A 94 7.78 -17.10 5.88
N GLU A 95 6.90 -16.20 6.30
CA GLU A 95 5.46 -16.33 6.11
C GLU A 95 4.99 -15.83 4.71
N LYS A 96 3.82 -16.30 4.28
CA LYS A 96 3.24 -16.00 2.95
C LYS A 96 2.26 -14.85 3.00
N TYR A 97 2.78 -13.63 3.17
CA TYR A 97 1.93 -12.46 3.35
C TYR A 97 1.24 -11.96 2.08
N GLU A 98 1.82 -12.13 0.89
CA GLU A 98 1.11 -11.83 -0.37
C GLU A 98 -0.17 -12.66 -0.45
N THR A 99 -0.05 -13.98 -0.29
CA THR A 99 -1.20 -14.89 -0.33
C THR A 99 -2.19 -14.58 0.79
N ALA A 100 -1.72 -14.30 2.00
CA ALA A 100 -2.59 -13.97 3.13
C ALA A 100 -3.41 -12.69 2.89
N ILE A 101 -2.81 -11.66 2.30
CA ILE A 101 -3.53 -10.42 1.95
C ILE A 101 -4.52 -10.66 0.81
N ILE A 102 -4.06 -11.25 -0.30
CA ILE A 102 -4.86 -11.41 -1.52
C ILE A 102 -6.03 -12.39 -1.31
N LYS A 103 -5.82 -13.49 -0.61
CA LYS A 103 -6.86 -14.53 -0.45
C LYS A 103 -7.60 -14.41 0.87
N ASP A 104 -6.86 -14.38 1.99
CA ASP A 104 -7.50 -14.53 3.29
C ASP A 104 -8.12 -13.20 3.76
N LEU A 105 -7.34 -12.09 3.76
CA LEU A 105 -7.84 -10.80 4.23
C LEU A 105 -8.95 -10.27 3.32
N ILE A 106 -8.72 -10.18 2.01
CA ILE A 106 -9.72 -9.66 1.07
C ILE A 106 -10.98 -10.51 1.14
N GLY A 107 -10.86 -11.84 1.12
CA GLY A 107 -12.00 -12.76 1.24
C GLY A 107 -12.76 -12.60 2.55
N PHE A 108 -12.05 -12.44 3.66
CA PHE A 108 -12.66 -12.20 4.97
C PHE A 108 -13.41 -10.87 5.00
N ILE A 109 -12.80 -9.78 4.56
CA ILE A 109 -13.43 -8.45 4.55
C ILE A 109 -14.69 -8.44 3.68
N GLU A 110 -14.63 -9.02 2.49
CA GLU A 110 -15.77 -9.07 1.57
C GLU A 110 -16.92 -9.97 2.07
N GLY A 111 -16.60 -10.98 2.86
CA GLY A 111 -17.58 -11.87 3.49
C GLY A 111 -18.25 -11.29 4.73
N HIS A 112 -17.61 -10.37 5.45
CA HIS A 112 -18.06 -9.90 6.77
C HIS A 112 -18.49 -8.42 6.81
N TYR A 113 -18.11 -7.62 5.82
CA TYR A 113 -18.42 -6.20 5.78
C TYR A 113 -19.29 -5.82 4.56
N LYS A 114 -20.00 -4.71 4.66
CA LYS A 114 -20.78 -4.14 3.57
C LYS A 114 -19.89 -3.48 2.51
N VAL A 115 -19.03 -4.25 1.87
CA VAL A 115 -18.13 -3.81 0.81
C VAL A 115 -18.48 -4.48 -0.51
N ARG A 116 -18.16 -3.83 -1.62
CA ARG A 116 -18.29 -4.41 -2.94
C ARG A 116 -17.11 -5.33 -3.21
N ASN A 117 -17.37 -6.45 -3.86
CA ASN A 117 -16.38 -7.50 -4.14
C ASN A 117 -15.92 -7.51 -5.61
N THR A 118 -16.02 -6.38 -6.28
CA THR A 118 -15.57 -6.26 -7.65
C THR A 118 -14.21 -5.58 -7.73
N ARG A 119 -13.46 -5.87 -8.78
CA ARG A 119 -12.19 -5.20 -9.09
C ARG A 119 -12.33 -3.67 -9.08
N GLY A 120 -13.41 -3.16 -9.69
CA GLY A 120 -13.70 -1.74 -9.82
C GLY A 120 -13.90 -1.00 -8.50
N ASP A 121 -14.00 -1.73 -7.41
CA ASP A 121 -14.25 -1.19 -6.07
C ASP A 121 -13.10 -1.46 -5.08
N ARG A 122 -12.01 -2.08 -5.52
CA ARG A 122 -10.83 -2.32 -4.69
C ARG A 122 -9.66 -1.42 -5.07
N PHE A 123 -9.08 -0.83 -4.06
CA PHE A 123 -7.91 0.03 -4.14
C PHE A 123 -6.86 -0.45 -3.16
N VAL A 124 -5.60 -0.25 -3.49
CA VAL A 124 -4.48 -0.53 -2.59
C VAL A 124 -3.52 0.65 -2.55
N ALA A 125 -3.11 1.04 -1.37
CA ALA A 125 -2.12 2.10 -1.15
C ALA A 125 -1.22 1.75 0.01
N GLY A 126 -0.06 2.38 0.09
CA GLY A 126 0.82 2.21 1.22
C GLY A 126 2.00 3.16 1.20
N LEU A 127 2.73 3.19 2.33
CA LEU A 127 3.94 3.98 2.47
C LEU A 127 5.18 3.10 2.63
N SER A 128 6.33 3.55 2.14
CA SER A 128 7.61 2.87 2.32
C SER A 128 7.55 1.40 1.87
N MET A 129 7.85 0.42 2.75
CA MET A 129 7.62 -1.00 2.51
C MET A 129 6.18 -1.28 2.00
N GLY A 130 5.17 -0.63 2.57
CA GLY A 130 3.77 -0.74 2.12
C GLY A 130 3.51 -0.11 0.76
N GLY A 131 4.28 0.92 0.39
CA GLY A 131 4.23 1.52 -0.95
C GLY A 131 4.74 0.56 -2.03
N TYR A 132 5.84 -0.14 -1.75
CA TYR A 132 6.30 -1.26 -2.56
C TYR A 132 5.23 -2.36 -2.61
N GLY A 133 4.72 -2.80 -1.45
CA GLY A 133 3.70 -3.84 -1.34
C GLY A 133 2.45 -3.53 -2.15
N ALA A 134 1.96 -2.28 -2.10
CA ALA A 134 0.78 -1.86 -2.84
C ALA A 134 0.96 -2.01 -4.36
N LEU A 135 2.10 -1.56 -4.88
CA LEU A 135 2.41 -1.70 -6.31
C LEU A 135 2.61 -3.16 -6.71
N LYS A 136 3.38 -3.90 -5.93
CA LYS A 136 3.66 -5.31 -6.19
C LYS A 136 2.38 -6.13 -6.24
N LEU A 137 1.50 -5.99 -5.24
CA LEU A 137 0.22 -6.70 -5.19
C LEU A 137 -0.64 -6.35 -6.41
N ALA A 138 -0.77 -5.05 -6.74
CA ALA A 138 -1.58 -4.62 -7.87
C ALA A 138 -0.99 -5.04 -9.22
N PHE A 139 0.34 -5.04 -9.37
CA PHE A 139 0.98 -5.39 -10.64
C PHE A 139 0.99 -6.90 -10.88
N LYS A 140 1.11 -7.70 -9.83
CA LYS A 140 0.98 -9.16 -9.92
C LYS A 140 -0.47 -9.60 -10.13
N HIS A 141 -1.44 -8.87 -9.55
CA HIS A 141 -2.87 -9.17 -9.58
C HIS A 141 -3.69 -8.01 -10.17
N PRO A 142 -3.49 -7.62 -11.44
CA PRO A 142 -4.17 -6.48 -12.06
C PRO A 142 -5.69 -6.70 -12.21
N ASP A 143 -6.14 -7.93 -12.11
CA ASP A 143 -7.54 -8.34 -12.06
C ASP A 143 -8.20 -8.12 -10.69
N MET A 144 -7.43 -7.78 -9.67
CA MET A 144 -7.92 -7.62 -8.30
C MET A 144 -8.20 -6.16 -7.93
N PHE A 145 -7.44 -5.20 -8.45
CA PHE A 145 -7.47 -3.80 -8.03
C PHE A 145 -7.80 -2.84 -9.17
N LEU A 146 -8.61 -1.82 -8.88
CA LEU A 146 -8.89 -0.75 -9.84
C LEU A 146 -7.69 0.18 -9.98
N SER A 147 -7.04 0.54 -8.86
CA SER A 147 -5.93 1.48 -8.84
C SER A 147 -5.00 1.22 -7.66
N ALA A 148 -3.75 1.63 -7.79
CA ALA A 148 -2.71 1.49 -6.78
C ALA A 148 -2.00 2.81 -6.50
N ALA A 149 -1.54 3.01 -5.25
CA ALA A 149 -0.78 4.19 -4.86
C ALA A 149 0.41 3.83 -3.95
N SER A 150 1.53 4.49 -4.20
CA SER A 150 2.78 4.33 -3.44
C SER A 150 3.28 5.69 -2.95
N LEU A 151 3.43 5.81 -1.64
CA LEU A 151 3.95 6.99 -0.95
C LEU A 151 5.35 6.65 -0.43
N SER A 152 6.37 7.32 -0.90
CA SER A 152 7.78 7.02 -0.58
C SER A 152 8.07 5.51 -0.60
N GLY A 153 7.58 4.81 -1.64
CA GLY A 153 7.66 3.35 -1.72
C GLY A 153 9.10 2.85 -1.82
N GLY A 154 9.39 1.71 -1.19
CA GLY A 154 10.67 1.03 -1.27
C GLY A 154 10.91 0.42 -2.67
N ILE A 155 10.90 1.28 -3.69
CA ILE A 155 11.02 0.91 -5.10
C ILE A 155 12.48 1.03 -5.51
N MET A 156 13.12 -0.10 -5.74
CA MET A 156 14.53 -0.16 -6.13
C MET A 156 14.68 -1.19 -7.24
N ARG A 157 15.38 -0.84 -8.32
CA ARG A 157 15.63 -1.78 -9.41
C ARG A 157 16.64 -2.84 -9.01
N ASP A 158 17.75 -2.38 -8.49
CA ASP A 158 18.83 -3.26 -8.05
C ASP A 158 18.71 -3.55 -6.54
N VAL A 159 19.40 -4.59 -6.09
CA VAL A 159 19.59 -4.85 -4.65
C VAL A 159 20.20 -3.59 -4.04
N PRO A 160 19.60 -3.05 -2.96
CA PRO A 160 20.12 -1.84 -2.36
C PRO A 160 21.58 -2.05 -1.93
N PRO A 161 22.49 -1.14 -2.31
CA PRO A 161 23.83 -1.20 -1.80
C PRO A 161 23.82 -1.01 -0.27
N GLU A 162 24.82 -1.53 0.40
CA GLU A 162 25.05 -1.18 1.81
C GLU A 162 25.05 0.34 1.95
N THR A 163 24.15 0.86 2.74
CA THR A 163 23.94 2.30 2.90
C THR A 163 23.80 2.64 4.37
N ASP A 164 24.56 3.64 4.81
CA ASP A 164 24.38 4.24 6.12
C ASP A 164 23.43 5.45 5.97
N VAL A 165 22.36 5.43 6.73
CA VAL A 165 21.36 6.50 6.72
C VAL A 165 21.32 7.15 8.09
N ASP A 166 21.56 8.46 8.16
CA ASP A 166 21.43 9.25 9.38
C ASP A 166 19.97 9.72 9.52
N ILE A 167 19.31 9.25 10.57
CA ILE A 167 17.97 9.70 10.92
C ILE A 167 18.03 10.42 12.27
N ASN A 168 18.10 11.75 12.23
CA ASN A 168 18.16 12.61 13.42
C ASN A 168 19.31 12.28 14.39
N GLY A 169 20.48 11.90 13.87
CA GLY A 169 21.67 11.54 14.64
C GLY A 169 21.78 10.06 14.96
N ASP A 170 20.81 9.24 14.59
CA ASP A 170 20.89 7.78 14.65
C ASP A 170 21.28 7.23 13.28
N VAL A 171 22.45 6.62 13.20
CA VAL A 171 22.91 5.99 11.95
C VAL A 171 22.28 4.60 11.82
N ILE A 172 21.44 4.43 10.81
CA ILE A 172 20.88 3.14 10.44
C ILE A 172 21.73 2.54 9.33
N HIS A 173 22.30 1.38 9.58
CA HIS A 173 23.05 0.61 8.61
C HIS A 173 22.11 -0.32 7.85
N ILE A 174 21.78 0.03 6.59
CA ILE A 174 21.02 -0.85 5.71
C ILE A 174 22.02 -1.73 5.00
N ARG A 175 22.01 -3.00 5.34
CA ARG A 175 22.90 -4.02 4.79
C ARG A 175 22.09 -5.12 4.12
N GLU A 176 22.74 -5.96 3.38
CA GLU A 176 22.13 -7.12 2.74
C GLU A 176 21.38 -8.00 3.76
N ASP A 177 21.91 -8.16 4.97
CA ASP A 177 21.28 -8.91 6.05
C ASP A 177 19.92 -8.33 6.52
N TYR A 178 19.66 -7.03 6.29
CA TYR A 178 18.36 -6.40 6.54
C TYR A 178 17.22 -7.08 5.76
N TYR A 179 17.52 -7.71 4.63
CA TYR A 179 16.54 -8.34 3.75
C TYR A 179 16.48 -9.86 3.89
N HIS A 180 17.40 -10.49 4.68
CA HIS A 180 17.52 -11.94 4.79
C HIS A 180 16.25 -12.61 5.31
N ASP A 181 15.57 -12.04 6.31
CA ASP A 181 14.36 -12.59 6.91
C ASP A 181 13.20 -12.69 5.92
N VAL A 182 13.30 -12.01 4.78
CA VAL A 182 12.22 -11.91 3.80
C VAL A 182 12.61 -12.48 2.45
N PHE A 183 13.81 -12.12 1.95
CA PHE A 183 14.24 -12.46 0.58
C PHE A 183 15.23 -13.63 0.54
N GLY A 184 15.43 -14.34 1.64
CA GLY A 184 16.29 -15.54 1.72
C GLY A 184 17.47 -15.36 2.67
N ASP A 185 17.85 -16.45 3.35
CA ASP A 185 19.05 -16.52 4.19
C ASP A 185 19.90 -17.72 3.75
N PRO A 186 21.04 -17.50 3.03
CA PRO A 186 21.54 -16.20 2.57
C PRO A 186 20.57 -15.50 1.59
N PHE A 187 20.71 -14.18 1.41
CA PHE A 187 19.91 -13.39 0.49
C PHE A 187 19.85 -14.05 -0.91
N ASP A 188 18.63 -14.18 -1.45
CA ASP A 188 18.37 -14.79 -2.76
C ASP A 188 18.12 -13.71 -3.83
N PRO A 189 19.11 -13.38 -4.67
CA PRO A 189 18.95 -12.38 -5.73
C PRO A 189 17.88 -12.75 -6.77
N ASP A 190 17.69 -14.03 -7.04
CA ASP A 190 16.70 -14.50 -8.01
C ASP A 190 15.28 -14.30 -7.47
N PHE A 191 15.10 -14.50 -6.16
CA PHE A 191 13.82 -14.22 -5.51
C PHE A 191 13.56 -12.72 -5.43
N TRP A 192 14.57 -11.89 -5.11
CA TRP A 192 14.46 -10.44 -5.16
C TRP A 192 14.03 -9.96 -6.55
N GLU A 193 14.71 -10.44 -7.61
CA GLU A 193 14.41 -10.11 -9.00
C GLU A 193 12.96 -10.47 -9.35
N LYS A 194 12.52 -11.67 -8.94
CA LYS A 194 11.15 -12.14 -9.16
C LYS A 194 10.10 -11.27 -8.46
N GLU A 195 10.40 -10.73 -7.29
CA GLU A 195 9.47 -9.91 -6.50
C GLU A 195 9.62 -8.40 -6.80
N ASN A 196 10.56 -8.01 -7.66
CA ASN A 196 10.81 -6.63 -8.04
C ASN A 196 9.66 -6.05 -8.88
N VAL A 197 9.13 -4.89 -8.47
CA VAL A 197 7.95 -4.27 -9.11
C VAL A 197 8.17 -3.92 -10.58
N PHE A 198 9.40 -3.60 -10.98
CA PHE A 198 9.72 -3.29 -12.38
C PHE A 198 9.43 -4.46 -13.31
N ASN A 199 9.66 -5.68 -12.86
CA ASN A 199 9.46 -6.90 -13.66
C ASN A 199 7.97 -7.25 -13.86
N TRP A 200 7.07 -6.59 -13.13
CA TRP A 200 5.63 -6.79 -13.24
C TRP A 200 4.93 -5.71 -14.07
N VAL A 201 5.64 -4.70 -14.59
CA VAL A 201 5.07 -3.66 -15.47
C VAL A 201 4.45 -4.27 -16.74
N ASP A 202 5.15 -5.21 -17.37
CA ASP A 202 4.62 -5.89 -18.56
C ASP A 202 3.40 -6.78 -18.24
N ASN A 203 3.28 -7.31 -17.02
CA ASN A 203 2.09 -8.03 -16.59
C ASN A 203 0.85 -7.11 -16.61
N VAL A 204 0.97 -5.90 -16.05
CA VAL A 204 -0.10 -4.89 -16.11
C VAL A 204 -0.44 -4.54 -17.56
N LYS A 205 0.56 -4.20 -18.37
CA LYS A 205 0.40 -3.83 -19.78
C LYS A 205 -0.35 -4.90 -20.58
N ASN A 206 -0.06 -6.17 -20.34
CA ASN A 206 -0.60 -7.29 -21.11
C ASN A 206 -1.88 -7.88 -20.50
N SER A 207 -2.29 -7.43 -19.31
CA SER A 207 -3.46 -7.96 -18.58
C SER A 207 -4.80 -7.65 -19.24
N GLY A 208 -4.85 -6.60 -20.07
CA GLY A 208 -6.10 -6.06 -20.61
C GLY A 208 -6.87 -5.17 -19.61
N PHE A 209 -6.37 -4.99 -18.40
CA PHE A 209 -6.97 -4.11 -17.41
C PHE A 209 -6.30 -2.73 -17.39
N THR A 210 -7.11 -1.69 -17.22
CA THR A 210 -6.59 -0.35 -16.90
C THR A 210 -6.30 -0.29 -15.40
N LEU A 211 -5.04 0.01 -15.02
CA LEU A 211 -4.60 0.14 -13.63
C LEU A 211 -3.89 1.48 -13.45
N PRO A 212 -4.62 2.57 -13.15
CA PRO A 212 -4.00 3.86 -12.85
C PRO A 212 -3.12 3.78 -11.60
N VAL A 213 -1.93 4.39 -11.67
CA VAL A 213 -0.90 4.32 -10.63
C VAL A 213 -0.55 5.72 -10.13
N TYR A 214 -0.58 5.91 -8.81
CA TYR A 214 -0.11 7.11 -8.14
C TYR A 214 1.22 6.85 -7.44
N LEU A 215 2.20 7.72 -7.67
CA LEU A 215 3.50 7.69 -7.02
C LEU A 215 3.77 9.05 -6.38
N SER A 216 4.25 9.06 -5.14
CA SER A 216 4.79 10.26 -4.50
C SER A 216 6.02 9.93 -3.66
N CYS A 217 6.90 10.93 -3.50
CA CYS A 217 8.07 10.86 -2.63
C CYS A 217 8.53 12.26 -2.25
N GLY A 218 9.20 12.38 -1.11
CA GLY A 218 9.92 13.59 -0.73
C GLY A 218 11.24 13.71 -1.49
N ASN A 219 11.64 14.93 -1.86
CA ASN A 219 12.93 15.19 -2.51
C ASN A 219 14.12 15.11 -1.52
N GLU A 220 13.82 15.15 -0.20
CA GLU A 220 14.78 15.01 0.89
C GLU A 220 14.68 13.61 1.56
N ASP A 221 14.00 12.65 0.90
CA ASP A 221 13.90 11.27 1.39
C ASP A 221 15.32 10.69 1.56
N TYR A 222 15.68 10.39 2.81
CA TYR A 222 17.03 9.96 3.17
C TYR A 222 17.41 8.56 2.66
N PHE A 223 16.43 7.77 2.18
CA PHE A 223 16.66 6.53 1.43
C PHE A 223 16.76 6.78 -0.07
N TYR A 224 16.63 8.01 -0.54
CA TYR A 224 16.62 8.38 -1.96
C TYR A 224 15.56 7.67 -2.79
N LEU A 225 14.43 7.28 -2.19
CA LEU A 225 13.38 6.48 -2.85
C LEU A 225 12.69 7.23 -3.99
N TYR A 226 12.84 8.55 -4.06
CA TYR A 226 12.37 9.35 -5.20
C TYR A 226 13.05 8.95 -6.52
N LEU A 227 14.27 8.37 -6.48
CA LEU A 227 14.97 7.88 -7.67
C LEU A 227 14.22 6.68 -8.26
N GLY A 228 13.93 5.67 -7.46
CA GLY A 228 13.18 4.49 -7.90
C GLY A 228 11.74 4.84 -8.32
N ALA A 229 11.08 5.75 -7.60
CA ALA A 229 9.75 6.25 -7.98
C ALA A 229 9.78 6.93 -9.36
N THR A 230 10.81 7.73 -9.65
CA THR A 230 11.00 8.41 -10.93
C THR A 230 11.26 7.43 -12.06
N GLU A 231 12.12 6.44 -11.82
CA GLU A 231 12.43 5.40 -12.79
C GLU A 231 11.20 4.56 -13.12
N LEU A 232 10.47 4.10 -12.10
CA LEU A 232 9.24 3.34 -12.31
C LEU A 232 8.18 4.16 -13.05
N TYR A 233 8.02 5.45 -12.72
CA TYR A 233 7.12 6.34 -13.46
C TYR A 233 7.47 6.36 -14.95
N HIS A 234 8.76 6.47 -15.29
CA HIS A 234 9.21 6.45 -16.68
C HIS A 234 8.83 5.14 -17.40
N GLU A 235 9.07 3.99 -16.75
CA GLU A 235 8.69 2.67 -17.28
C GLU A 235 7.17 2.56 -17.51
N LEU A 236 6.36 2.99 -16.52
CA LEU A 236 4.90 2.99 -16.65
C LEU A 236 4.43 3.83 -17.84
N ARG A 237 5.04 5.01 -18.05
CA ARG A 237 4.71 5.88 -19.19
C ARG A 237 5.10 5.26 -20.54
N LEU A 238 6.25 4.60 -20.62
CA LEU A 238 6.67 3.85 -21.82
C LEU A 238 5.71 2.67 -22.10
N ALA A 239 5.25 1.99 -21.05
CA ALA A 239 4.27 0.91 -21.14
C ALA A 239 2.85 1.41 -21.46
N LYS A 240 2.61 2.73 -21.50
CA LYS A 240 1.30 3.39 -21.67
C LYS A 240 0.32 3.10 -20.52
N ILE A 241 0.84 2.81 -19.35
CA ILE A 241 0.05 2.70 -18.12
C ILE A 241 -0.19 4.11 -17.57
N GLU A 242 -1.46 4.44 -17.29
CA GLU A 242 -1.81 5.72 -16.69
C GLU A 242 -1.13 5.87 -15.33
N SER A 243 -0.33 6.92 -15.20
CA SER A 243 0.43 7.14 -13.97
C SER A 243 0.68 8.62 -13.72
N VAL A 244 0.76 8.98 -12.45
CA VAL A 244 1.19 10.29 -11.98
C VAL A 244 2.35 10.13 -11.00
N LEU A 245 3.24 11.12 -10.97
CA LEU A 245 4.35 11.21 -10.03
C LEU A 245 4.39 12.60 -9.42
N TYR A 246 4.46 12.66 -8.09
CA TYR A 246 4.67 13.88 -7.33
C TYR A 246 5.94 13.76 -6.48
N ILE A 247 6.97 14.51 -6.86
CA ILE A 247 8.13 14.74 -6.00
C ILE A 247 7.94 16.14 -5.39
N ARG A 248 7.92 16.19 -4.07
CA ARG A 248 7.67 17.43 -3.33
C ARG A 248 8.67 17.63 -2.20
N ASP A 249 8.75 18.83 -1.66
CA ASP A 249 9.58 19.10 -0.50
C ASP A 249 9.13 18.26 0.68
N GLY A 250 10.06 17.55 1.28
CA GLY A 250 9.82 16.68 2.42
C GLY A 250 10.73 15.47 2.46
N ASP A 251 10.65 14.78 3.57
CA ASP A 251 11.49 13.67 3.95
C ASP A 251 10.67 12.39 4.13
N HIS A 252 11.30 11.27 4.49
CA HIS A 252 10.67 9.97 4.74
C HIS A 252 9.94 9.95 6.09
N ASN A 253 8.84 10.70 6.21
CA ASN A 253 8.16 10.88 7.49
C ASN A 253 6.64 11.04 7.37
N TRP A 254 5.97 10.93 8.54
CA TRP A 254 4.52 10.98 8.63
C TRP A 254 3.92 12.34 8.25
N LEU A 255 4.64 13.46 8.37
CA LEU A 255 4.13 14.77 7.97
C LEU A 255 3.88 14.81 6.46
N LEU A 256 4.82 14.25 5.68
CA LEU A 256 4.65 14.11 4.23
C LEU A 256 3.48 13.18 3.90
N TRP A 257 3.41 12.01 4.53
CA TRP A 257 2.38 11.02 4.20
C TRP A 257 0.97 11.41 4.62
N GLN A 258 0.81 12.23 5.69
CA GLN A 258 -0.47 12.83 6.06
C GLN A 258 -1.02 13.78 4.99
N GLU A 259 -0.14 14.48 4.28
CA GLU A 259 -0.55 15.33 3.16
C GLU A 259 -0.78 14.51 1.88
N ASP A 260 0.11 13.57 1.59
CA ASP A 260 0.04 12.77 0.38
C ASP A 260 -1.16 11.84 0.32
N ILE A 261 -1.62 11.31 1.45
CA ILE A 261 -2.81 10.45 1.48
C ILE A 261 -4.06 11.17 0.98
N LYS A 262 -4.15 12.50 1.15
CA LYS A 262 -5.27 13.30 0.62
C LYS A 262 -5.29 13.27 -0.91
N GLU A 263 -4.12 13.37 -1.53
CA GLU A 263 -3.98 13.29 -3.00
C GLU A 263 -4.27 11.88 -3.52
N VAL A 264 -3.85 10.84 -2.80
CA VAL A 264 -4.20 9.45 -3.11
C VAL A 264 -5.71 9.26 -3.11
N LEU A 265 -6.41 9.76 -2.08
CA LEU A 265 -7.86 9.65 -1.98
C LEU A 265 -8.59 10.37 -3.13
N ARG A 266 -8.11 11.56 -3.55
CA ARG A 266 -8.58 12.27 -4.74
C ARG A 266 -8.32 11.48 -6.02
N PHE A 267 -7.14 10.87 -6.12
CA PHE A 267 -6.77 10.04 -7.25
C PHE A 267 -7.67 8.81 -7.37
N PHE A 268 -7.94 8.12 -6.27
CA PHE A 268 -8.84 6.97 -6.24
C PHE A 268 -10.29 7.34 -6.59
N LYS A 269 -10.77 8.51 -6.10
CA LYS A 269 -12.07 9.02 -6.54
C LYS A 269 -12.12 9.21 -8.05
N ARG A 270 -11.09 9.82 -8.66
CA ARG A 270 -11.07 9.99 -10.12
C ARG A 270 -11.08 8.65 -10.85
N ALA A 271 -10.31 7.67 -10.39
CA ALA A 271 -10.33 6.34 -10.97
C ALA A 271 -11.72 5.69 -10.87
N LEU A 272 -12.40 5.84 -9.72
CA LEU A 272 -13.76 5.33 -9.53
C LEU A 272 -14.80 6.00 -10.45
N ASP A 273 -14.61 7.30 -10.77
CA ASP A 273 -15.52 8.05 -11.64
C ASP A 273 -15.29 7.73 -13.13
N LEU A 274 -14.12 7.24 -13.51
CA LEU A 274 -13.72 7.04 -14.91
C LEU A 274 -13.83 5.57 -15.38
N TYR A 275 -13.76 4.62 -14.48
CA TYR A 275 -13.68 3.17 -14.76
C TYR A 275 -14.68 2.35 -13.98
#